data_9cdc94ef6a7ba98b56363b649a64fbe2
#
_entry.id   9cdc94ef6a7ba98b56363b649a64fbe2
#
_cell.length_a   1.000
_cell.length_b   1.000
_cell.length_c   1.000
_cell.angle_alpha   90.00
_cell.angle_beta   90.00
_cell.angle_gamma   90.00
#
_symmetry.space_group_name_H-M   'P 1'
#
loop_
_entity.id
_entity.type
_entity.pdbx_description
1 polymer ?
#
loop_
_entity_poly.entity_id
_entity_poly.type
_entity_poly.pdbx_seq_one_letter_code
_entity_poly.pdbx_strand_id
1 'polypeptide(L)'
;MRNRCKTGISLLVLLISGCTAIGRNETTAPSAAGVRQEVQWVAFNGGYDATRFSTLTQIDTKNVATLREVARFKLPETMSFQCDPVVIAGTMYLTTRERTYAIDARTGEQRWARSLELKDPGPGRLGRGVAYAKGRVFRGLVDGHVVALDAKTGDVIWDVIGADSKAGEFYTAVPVVWEDRVYLGSAGSDYGAIGHIRAFDAATGKRLWSFDTIPSTGEAASTWPNEPGKVKAGGGTYSSYALDTEAGLLYSPVGNPGPDFVRDYRKGDNLYTSSVIVLDARTGELRGYHQLVKNDFHDWDVAASPILFTSRAGRKMVAAAGKNGYVYGLSRDLREVLFQTPVTRIENVDAPMTTEGTRFLPGTQGGTNWYGPSYSPPLNLLFVPAIDWATTIKLDGPESLKHDPPKPFIGSANGFGEQDPNDQRFGHVTAVDADSGHIVWKYDTDTSMVASVTPTAGGVVLTGDTKGNLLALDAASGKVLLTKHLGDPIGGGVVTYMLGGIQYVAVAGGMKNPIIQTDSGPAWVAIFALPDQPRR
;
A
#
# COMPACT_ATOMS: atom_id res chain seq x y z
N MET A 1 -28.14 -65.95 -25.52
CA MET A 1 -28.73 -66.99 -24.61
C MET A 1 -29.24 -66.29 -23.36
N ARG A 2 -30.52 -66.29 -23.22
CA ARG A 2 -31.37 -66.56 -22.07
C ARG A 2 -31.07 -65.71 -20.80
N ASN A 3 -32.00 -64.71 -20.51
CA ASN A 3 -33.27 -64.87 -19.74
C ASN A 3 -33.01 -64.84 -18.23
N ARG A 4 -33.70 -64.13 -17.36
CA ARG A 4 -35.10 -63.62 -17.16
C ARG A 4 -35.06 -62.85 -15.83
N CYS A 5 -35.65 -61.69 -15.65
CA CYS A 5 -37.06 -61.45 -15.24
C CYS A 5 -37.44 -61.93 -13.85
N LYS A 6 -37.85 -61.02 -12.96
CA LYS A 6 -39.20 -60.90 -12.35
C LYS A 6 -39.15 -60.03 -11.08
N THR A 7 -39.91 -58.92 -11.06
CA THR A 7 -41.23 -58.67 -10.40
C THR A 7 -41.16 -58.73 -8.85
N GLY A 8 -41.42 -57.70 -8.09
CA GLY A 8 -42.57 -56.81 -7.99
C GLY A 8 -43.33 -57.11 -6.71
N ILE A 9 -43.75 -56.12 -5.95
CA ILE A 9 -45.04 -56.12 -5.20
C ILE A 9 -45.10 -54.77 -4.43
N SER A 10 -46.14 -54.03 -4.78
CA SER A 10 -46.67 -52.85 -4.07
C SER A 10 -47.48 -53.31 -2.86
N LEU A 11 -47.41 -52.57 -1.77
CA LEU A 11 -48.50 -52.62 -0.75
C LEU A 11 -48.89 -51.20 -0.36
N LEU A 12 -50.14 -50.93 -0.68
CA LEU A 12 -50.95 -49.76 -0.36
C LEU A 12 -51.65 -50.03 0.98
N VAL A 13 -51.61 -49.12 1.95
CA VAL A 13 -52.56 -49.10 3.08
C VAL A 13 -53.03 -47.67 3.30
N LEU A 14 -54.36 -47.57 3.31
CA LEU A 14 -55.19 -46.37 3.48
C LEU A 14 -55.32 -45.91 4.93
N LEU A 15 -55.36 -44.62 5.10
CA LEU A 15 -56.17 -43.70 5.92
C LEU A 15 -56.91 -44.22 7.17
N ILE A 16 -56.76 -43.47 8.26
CA ILE A 16 -57.93 -43.01 9.08
C ILE A 16 -57.64 -41.62 9.67
N SER A 17 -58.57 -40.68 9.44
CA SER A 17 -58.63 -39.32 9.98
C SER A 17 -58.95 -39.30 11.46
N GLY A 18 -58.35 -38.43 12.22
CA GLY A 18 -58.77 -38.05 13.56
C GLY A 18 -58.44 -36.57 13.80
N CYS A 19 -59.45 -35.70 13.67
CA CYS A 19 -59.37 -34.30 14.09
C CYS A 19 -59.47 -34.21 15.62
N THR A 20 -58.44 -33.63 16.24
CA THR A 20 -58.58 -32.99 17.57
C THR A 20 -57.84 -31.64 17.52
N ALA A 21 -58.66 -30.58 17.63
CA ALA A 21 -58.18 -29.22 17.79
C ALA A 21 -57.59 -29.05 19.20
N ILE A 22 -56.32 -28.69 19.27
CA ILE A 22 -55.68 -28.20 20.51
C ILE A 22 -55.01 -26.85 20.17
N GLY A 23 -55.25 -25.87 21.02
CA GLY A 23 -55.00 -24.46 20.90
C GLY A 23 -53.57 -24.13 20.51
N ARG A 24 -53.43 -23.19 19.59
CA ARG A 24 -52.17 -22.51 19.27
C ARG A 24 -51.79 -21.59 20.43
N ASN A 25 -50.85 -21.99 21.25
CA ASN A 25 -50.01 -21.04 21.97
C ASN A 25 -49.02 -20.50 20.98
N GLU A 26 -49.21 -19.29 20.51
CA GLU A 26 -48.18 -18.51 19.82
C GLU A 26 -47.08 -18.15 20.83
N THR A 27 -46.08 -19.00 20.96
CA THR A 27 -44.79 -18.59 21.48
C THR A 27 -44.14 -17.77 20.38
N THR A 28 -44.21 -16.44 20.49
CA THR A 28 -43.35 -15.51 19.76
C THR A 28 -41.91 -15.91 20.03
N ALA A 29 -41.25 -16.50 19.01
CA ALA A 29 -39.81 -16.69 19.02
C ALA A 29 -39.18 -15.30 19.25
N PRO A 30 -38.18 -15.18 20.13
CA PRO A 30 -37.47 -13.92 20.28
C PRO A 30 -36.88 -13.56 18.91
N SER A 31 -37.22 -12.38 18.42
CA SER A 31 -36.60 -11.72 17.29
C SER A 31 -35.07 -11.90 17.42
N ALA A 32 -34.46 -12.60 16.47
CA ALA A 32 -33.02 -12.69 16.41
C ALA A 32 -32.49 -11.25 16.43
N ALA A 33 -31.91 -10.85 17.56
CA ALA A 33 -31.18 -9.60 17.67
C ALA A 33 -30.12 -9.64 16.55
N GLY A 34 -30.29 -8.80 15.52
CA GLY A 34 -29.48 -8.85 14.31
C GLY A 34 -28.01 -8.80 14.69
N VAL A 35 -27.26 -9.79 14.25
CA VAL A 35 -25.81 -9.79 14.36
C VAL A 35 -25.36 -8.50 13.70
N ARG A 36 -24.87 -7.54 14.50
CA ARG A 36 -24.42 -6.24 13.98
C ARG A 36 -23.21 -6.51 13.09
N GLN A 37 -23.32 -6.09 11.85
CA GLN A 37 -22.29 -6.30 10.86
C GLN A 37 -21.00 -5.59 11.32
N GLU A 38 -19.89 -6.33 11.42
CA GLU A 38 -18.56 -5.81 11.62
C GLU A 38 -17.78 -6.00 10.32
N VAL A 39 -17.21 -4.91 9.80
CA VAL A 39 -16.31 -4.93 8.65
C VAL A 39 -15.01 -4.26 9.08
N GLN A 40 -13.93 -5.00 9.00
CA GLN A 40 -12.60 -4.61 9.48
C GLN A 40 -11.76 -4.08 8.31
N TRP A 41 -10.69 -3.33 8.64
CA TRP A 41 -9.64 -2.97 7.70
C TRP A 41 -8.39 -3.77 8.05
N VAL A 42 -8.31 -5.00 7.51
CA VAL A 42 -7.48 -6.07 8.06
C VAL A 42 -6.01 -6.02 7.67
N ALA A 43 -5.66 -5.24 6.65
CA ALA A 43 -4.30 -5.13 6.12
C ALA A 43 -4.05 -3.75 5.52
N PHE A 44 -2.80 -3.44 5.26
CA PHE A 44 -2.42 -2.33 4.38
C PHE A 44 -3.15 -2.49 3.04
N ASN A 45 -3.73 -1.43 2.52
CA ASN A 45 -4.58 -1.45 1.33
C ASN A 45 -5.88 -2.30 1.44
N GLY A 46 -6.35 -2.62 2.65
CA GLY A 46 -7.65 -3.24 2.89
C GLY A 46 -7.67 -4.77 2.88
N GLY A 47 -6.86 -5.42 2.06
CA GLY A 47 -6.83 -6.87 1.91
C GLY A 47 -5.62 -7.36 1.13
N TYR A 48 -5.57 -8.67 0.86
CA TYR A 48 -4.45 -9.29 0.13
C TYR A 48 -4.35 -8.87 -1.33
N ASP A 49 -5.47 -8.57 -1.98
CA ASP A 49 -5.52 -8.06 -3.36
C ASP A 49 -5.07 -6.59 -3.48
N ALA A 50 -4.94 -5.91 -2.36
CA ALA A 50 -4.49 -4.53 -2.22
C ALA A 50 -5.38 -3.49 -2.94
N THR A 51 -6.63 -3.83 -3.29
CA THR A 51 -7.53 -2.96 -4.08
C THR A 51 -8.05 -1.74 -3.33
N ARG A 52 -7.94 -1.70 -2.00
CA ARG A 52 -8.47 -0.64 -1.10
C ARG A 52 -9.98 -0.44 -1.20
N PHE A 53 -10.70 -1.34 -1.83
CA PHE A 53 -12.15 -1.24 -1.97
C PHE A 53 -12.88 -1.64 -0.69
N SER A 54 -13.75 -0.75 -0.21
CA SER A 54 -14.65 -1.04 0.89
C SER A 54 -16.04 -1.41 0.40
N THR A 55 -16.57 -2.53 0.87
CA THR A 55 -17.95 -2.98 0.58
C THR A 55 -19.01 -2.21 1.36
N LEU A 56 -18.62 -1.26 2.22
CA LEU A 56 -19.52 -0.48 3.06
C LEU A 56 -20.30 0.56 2.25
N THR A 57 -21.59 0.73 2.61
CA THR A 57 -22.53 1.60 1.90
C THR A 57 -23.25 2.60 2.81
N GLN A 58 -23.03 2.57 4.12
CA GLN A 58 -23.74 3.48 5.06
C GLN A 58 -23.34 4.94 4.84
N ILE A 59 -22.05 5.18 4.49
CA ILE A 59 -21.58 6.46 4.00
C ILE A 59 -21.65 6.42 2.47
N ASP A 60 -22.46 7.29 1.90
CA ASP A 60 -22.73 7.35 0.47
C ASP A 60 -22.64 8.78 -0.09
N THR A 61 -22.89 8.94 -1.39
CA THR A 61 -22.83 10.22 -2.10
C THR A 61 -23.81 11.28 -1.59
N LYS A 62 -24.89 10.88 -0.88
CA LYS A 62 -25.93 11.80 -0.39
C LYS A 62 -25.61 12.32 1.00
N ASN A 63 -24.88 11.54 1.81
CA ASN A 63 -24.67 11.85 3.23
C ASN A 63 -23.23 12.12 3.63
N VAL A 64 -22.23 11.81 2.79
CA VAL A 64 -20.80 11.98 3.11
C VAL A 64 -20.45 13.41 3.51
N ALA A 65 -21.15 14.42 2.98
CA ALA A 65 -20.96 15.83 3.35
C ALA A 65 -21.29 16.13 4.82
N THR A 66 -22.03 15.23 5.49
CA THR A 66 -22.42 15.41 6.90
C THR A 66 -21.47 14.75 7.89
N LEU A 67 -20.37 14.13 7.42
CA LEU A 67 -19.38 13.49 8.28
C LEU A 67 -18.86 14.45 9.36
N ARG A 68 -18.85 13.97 10.61
CA ARG A 68 -18.32 14.70 11.77
C ARG A 68 -17.18 13.93 12.41
N GLU A 69 -16.15 14.66 12.85
CA GLU A 69 -15.11 14.12 13.70
C GLU A 69 -15.71 13.71 15.04
N VAL A 70 -15.53 12.46 15.42
CA VAL A 70 -16.05 11.89 16.66
C VAL A 70 -14.95 11.60 17.67
N ALA A 71 -13.70 11.45 17.20
CA ALA A 71 -12.53 11.26 18.02
C ALA A 71 -11.25 11.67 17.27
N ARG A 72 -10.20 12.02 18.03
CA ARG A 72 -8.86 12.26 17.50
C ARG A 72 -7.82 11.76 18.50
N PHE A 73 -6.93 10.90 18.02
CA PHE A 73 -5.73 10.49 18.76
C PHE A 73 -4.53 11.27 18.24
N LYS A 74 -3.83 11.98 19.14
CA LYS A 74 -2.59 12.71 18.83
C LYS A 74 -1.41 11.87 19.28
N LEU A 75 -0.47 11.63 18.36
CA LEU A 75 0.80 11.00 18.66
C LEU A 75 1.77 12.06 19.18
N PRO A 76 2.71 11.72 20.07
CA PRO A 76 3.72 12.68 20.54
C PRO A 76 4.79 13.00 19.48
N GLU A 77 4.92 12.19 18.44
CA GLU A 77 5.96 12.33 17.43
C GLU A 77 5.55 13.28 16.29
N THR A 78 6.52 14.13 15.88
CA THR A 78 6.48 14.89 14.64
C THR A 78 7.33 14.17 13.61
N MET A 79 6.74 13.71 12.50
CA MET A 79 7.41 12.85 11.52
C MET A 79 6.71 12.88 10.15
N SER A 80 7.32 12.23 9.15
CA SER A 80 6.63 11.92 7.90
C SER A 80 5.63 10.78 8.14
N PHE A 81 4.41 11.13 8.58
CA PHE A 81 3.40 10.14 8.97
C PHE A 81 2.69 9.56 7.75
N GLN A 82 3.13 8.38 7.33
CA GLN A 82 2.61 7.63 6.16
C GLN A 82 1.91 6.34 6.58
N CYS A 83 1.53 6.21 7.86
CA CYS A 83 0.93 5.02 8.41
C CYS A 83 -0.46 4.76 7.81
N ASP A 84 -0.73 3.52 7.41
CA ASP A 84 -2.08 3.04 7.07
C ASP A 84 -2.67 2.35 8.31
N PRO A 85 -3.74 2.87 8.91
CA PRO A 85 -4.35 2.24 10.07
C PRO A 85 -4.89 0.85 9.75
N VAL A 86 -4.59 -0.15 10.60
CA VAL A 86 -5.18 -1.49 10.54
C VAL A 86 -6.19 -1.62 11.66
N VAL A 87 -7.42 -2.03 11.36
CA VAL A 87 -8.52 -2.11 12.32
C VAL A 87 -9.02 -3.54 12.45
N ILE A 88 -8.82 -4.13 13.64
CA ILE A 88 -9.17 -5.51 13.96
C ILE A 88 -9.93 -5.54 15.29
N ALA A 89 -11.13 -6.11 15.29
CA ALA A 89 -11.97 -6.31 16.49
C ALA A 89 -12.05 -5.04 17.37
N GLY A 90 -12.27 -3.88 16.73
CA GLY A 90 -12.38 -2.58 17.41
C GLY A 90 -11.05 -2.00 17.92
N THR A 91 -9.91 -2.61 17.61
CA THR A 91 -8.58 -2.05 17.88
C THR A 91 -7.96 -1.52 16.59
N MET A 92 -7.47 -0.30 16.61
CA MET A 92 -6.70 0.30 15.53
C MET A 92 -5.23 0.28 15.88
N TYR A 93 -4.40 -0.26 14.98
CA TYR A 93 -2.95 -0.32 15.14
C TYR A 93 -2.28 0.71 14.25
N LEU A 94 -1.31 1.44 14.84
CA LEU A 94 -0.56 2.53 14.20
C LEU A 94 0.92 2.36 14.49
N THR A 95 1.77 2.89 13.60
CA THR A 95 3.22 2.89 13.81
C THR A 95 3.83 4.25 13.58
N THR A 96 4.82 4.57 14.39
CA THR A 96 5.83 5.60 14.11
C THR A 96 7.16 4.91 13.78
N ARG A 97 8.26 5.68 13.76
CA ARG A 97 9.60 5.13 13.56
C ARG A 97 9.91 4.02 14.58
N GLU A 98 9.68 4.29 15.86
CA GLU A 98 10.09 3.44 16.99
C GLU A 98 8.91 2.83 17.74
N ARG A 99 7.70 3.40 17.62
CA ARG A 99 6.56 2.98 18.43
C ARG A 99 5.48 2.28 17.61
N THR A 100 4.81 1.39 18.30
CA THR A 100 3.55 0.80 17.85
C THR A 100 2.47 1.16 18.85
N TYR A 101 1.33 1.61 18.36
CA TYR A 101 0.18 1.98 19.17
C TYR A 101 -1.00 1.07 18.85
N ALA A 102 -1.76 0.74 19.89
CA ALA A 102 -3.11 0.21 19.76
C ALA A 102 -4.07 1.17 20.45
N ILE A 103 -5.08 1.61 19.71
CA ILE A 103 -6.11 2.52 20.20
C ILE A 103 -7.49 1.91 19.99
N ASP A 104 -8.49 2.35 20.76
CA ASP A 104 -9.87 2.03 20.45
C ASP A 104 -10.29 2.73 19.16
N ALA A 105 -10.78 1.95 18.21
CA ALA A 105 -11.12 2.45 16.88
C ALA A 105 -12.40 3.30 16.83
N ARG A 106 -13.11 3.49 17.94
CA ARG A 106 -14.29 4.36 18.06
C ARG A 106 -13.99 5.64 18.81
N THR A 107 -13.25 5.50 19.94
CA THR A 107 -13.02 6.62 20.87
C THR A 107 -11.65 7.26 20.71
N GLY A 108 -10.70 6.62 20.01
CA GLY A 108 -9.33 7.07 19.92
C GLY A 108 -8.53 6.90 21.22
N GLU A 109 -9.11 6.26 22.25
CA GLU A 109 -8.40 6.03 23.51
C GLU A 109 -7.27 5.02 23.34
N GLN A 110 -6.10 5.33 23.88
CA GLN A 110 -4.94 4.46 23.83
C GLN A 110 -5.17 3.21 24.69
N ARG A 111 -5.08 2.03 24.09
CA ARG A 111 -5.09 0.74 24.79
C ARG A 111 -3.70 0.37 25.28
N TRP A 112 -2.71 0.50 24.41
CA TRP A 112 -1.30 0.35 24.71
C TRP A 112 -0.41 1.10 23.72
N ALA A 113 0.83 1.37 24.14
CA ALA A 113 1.90 1.84 23.27
C ALA A 113 3.18 1.09 23.60
N ARG A 114 3.86 0.55 22.59
CA ARG A 114 5.15 -0.13 22.75
C ARG A 114 6.23 0.69 22.06
N SER A 115 7.19 1.19 22.82
CA SER A 115 8.45 1.74 22.28
C SER A 115 9.43 0.58 22.06
N LEU A 116 10.06 0.56 20.90
CA LEU A 116 11.08 -0.41 20.53
C LEU A 116 12.41 0.34 20.48
N GLU A 117 13.36 -0.07 21.30
CA GLU A 117 14.70 0.52 21.30
C GLU A 117 15.43 0.15 20.01
N LEU A 118 15.85 1.16 19.25
CA LEU A 118 16.64 0.97 18.05
C LEU A 118 18.11 0.82 18.42
N LYS A 119 18.71 -0.31 18.07
CA LYS A 119 20.09 -0.63 18.45
C LYS A 119 21.13 0.05 17.56
N ASP A 120 20.83 0.16 16.28
CA ASP A 120 21.69 0.80 15.29
C ASP A 120 20.82 1.43 14.20
N PRO A 121 20.26 2.62 14.48
CA PRO A 121 19.29 3.20 13.57
C PRO A 121 19.95 3.60 12.26
N GLY A 122 19.57 2.89 11.19
CA GLY A 122 19.88 3.24 9.82
C GLY A 122 19.24 4.57 9.40
N PRO A 123 19.37 4.95 8.13
CA PRO A 123 18.89 6.23 7.61
C PRO A 123 17.35 6.35 7.58
N GLY A 124 16.62 5.25 7.74
CA GLY A 124 15.16 5.23 7.74
C GLY A 124 14.53 6.09 8.84
N ARG A 125 13.45 6.78 8.49
CA ARG A 125 12.82 7.77 9.40
C ARG A 125 11.36 7.51 9.74
N LEU A 126 10.75 6.42 9.22
CA LEU A 126 9.33 6.14 9.39
C LEU A 126 9.01 4.64 9.38
N GLY A 127 7.80 4.30 9.85
CA GLY A 127 7.16 3.00 9.65
C GLY A 127 5.77 3.23 9.05
N ARG A 128 5.39 2.44 8.03
CA ARG A 128 4.13 2.64 7.30
C ARG A 128 2.94 1.87 7.87
N GLY A 129 3.15 0.99 8.82
CA GLY A 129 2.07 0.22 9.45
C GLY A 129 2.50 -1.15 9.92
N VAL A 130 1.52 -1.97 10.18
CA VAL A 130 1.68 -3.33 10.70
C VAL A 130 0.88 -4.33 9.87
N ALA A 131 1.27 -5.62 9.95
CA ALA A 131 0.39 -6.72 9.62
C ALA A 131 -0.16 -7.35 10.89
N TYR A 132 -1.39 -7.87 10.82
CA TYR A 132 -2.01 -8.59 11.92
C TYR A 132 -2.32 -10.03 11.48
N ALA A 133 -1.97 -10.99 12.31
CA ALA A 133 -2.43 -12.37 12.16
C ALA A 133 -2.45 -13.10 13.52
N LYS A 134 -3.50 -13.88 13.76
CA LYS A 134 -3.61 -14.82 14.90
C LYS A 134 -3.23 -14.19 16.27
N GLY A 135 -3.72 -12.96 16.56
CA GLY A 135 -3.45 -12.27 17.81
C GLY A 135 -2.06 -11.65 17.93
N ARG A 136 -1.33 -11.53 16.83
CA ARG A 136 0.00 -10.92 16.77
C ARG A 136 0.01 -9.76 15.78
N VAL A 137 0.86 -8.78 16.08
CA VAL A 137 1.16 -7.64 15.22
C VAL A 137 2.62 -7.72 14.79
N PHE A 138 2.88 -7.62 13.49
CA PHE A 138 4.20 -7.74 12.89
C PHE A 138 4.63 -6.43 12.23
N ARG A 139 5.89 -6.06 12.40
CA ARG A 139 6.48 -4.93 11.68
C ARG A 139 7.99 -5.07 11.50
N GLY A 140 8.54 -4.36 10.52
CA GLY A 140 9.96 -4.08 10.43
C GLY A 140 10.33 -2.76 11.09
N LEU A 141 11.60 -2.61 11.43
CA LEU A 141 12.20 -1.44 12.06
C LEU A 141 13.33 -0.87 11.21
N VAL A 142 13.62 0.40 11.42
CA VAL A 142 14.65 1.14 10.64
C VAL A 142 16.09 0.77 11.01
N ASP A 143 16.28 -0.05 12.01
CA ASP A 143 17.56 -0.67 12.39
C ASP A 143 17.73 -2.10 11.85
N GLY A 144 16.84 -2.54 10.95
CA GLY A 144 16.89 -3.85 10.32
C GLY A 144 16.24 -4.97 11.13
N HIS A 145 15.66 -4.70 12.29
CA HIS A 145 14.93 -5.68 13.08
C HIS A 145 13.54 -5.97 12.51
N VAL A 146 13.05 -7.18 12.69
CA VAL A 146 11.66 -7.60 12.48
C VAL A 146 11.12 -8.11 13.79
N VAL A 147 9.93 -7.63 14.18
CA VAL A 147 9.34 -7.95 15.49
C VAL A 147 7.92 -8.47 15.36
N ALA A 148 7.54 -9.36 16.26
CA ALA A 148 6.16 -9.71 16.53
C ALA A 148 5.79 -9.26 17.95
N LEU A 149 4.65 -8.59 18.05
CA LEU A 149 4.08 -8.13 19.30
C LEU A 149 2.77 -8.88 19.58
N ASP A 150 2.46 -9.13 20.84
CA ASP A 150 1.13 -9.54 21.24
C ASP A 150 0.13 -8.42 20.94
N ALA A 151 -0.90 -8.71 20.18
CA ALA A 151 -1.84 -7.69 19.71
C ALA A 151 -2.68 -7.08 20.85
N LYS A 152 -2.84 -7.78 21.98
CA LYS A 152 -3.65 -7.35 23.11
C LYS A 152 -2.84 -6.50 24.10
N THR A 153 -1.55 -6.84 24.33
CA THR A 153 -0.71 -6.20 25.36
C THR A 153 0.41 -5.33 24.79
N GLY A 154 0.82 -5.55 23.53
CA GLY A 154 1.98 -4.92 22.93
C GLY A 154 3.31 -5.52 23.37
N ASP A 155 3.31 -6.64 24.10
CA ASP A 155 4.54 -7.30 24.53
C ASP A 155 5.26 -7.96 23.35
N VAL A 156 6.61 -7.90 23.37
CA VAL A 156 7.42 -8.51 22.32
C VAL A 156 7.37 -10.03 22.48
N ILE A 157 6.91 -10.72 21.44
CA ILE A 157 6.90 -12.19 21.35
C ILE A 157 8.24 -12.69 20.83
N TRP A 158 8.74 -12.07 19.75
CA TRP A 158 10.06 -12.30 19.21
C TRP A 158 10.58 -11.05 18.51
N ASP A 159 11.91 -10.92 18.44
CA ASP A 159 12.67 -9.85 17.82
C ASP A 159 13.91 -10.45 17.16
N VAL A 160 14.03 -10.29 15.84
CA VAL A 160 15.11 -10.88 15.04
C VAL A 160 15.73 -9.85 14.11
N ILE A 161 17.04 -10.00 13.82
CA ILE A 161 17.71 -9.20 12.81
C ILE A 161 17.32 -9.76 11.43
N GLY A 162 16.69 -8.92 10.62
CA GLY A 162 16.26 -9.26 9.26
C GLY A 162 17.07 -8.57 8.17
N ALA A 163 17.70 -7.42 8.46
CA ALA A 163 18.47 -6.61 7.53
C ALA A 163 19.71 -6.01 8.21
N ASP A 164 20.68 -5.59 7.42
CA ASP A 164 21.92 -4.96 7.91
C ASP A 164 21.85 -3.43 7.71
N SER A 165 21.50 -2.71 8.77
CA SER A 165 21.39 -1.24 8.74
C SER A 165 22.74 -0.53 8.49
N LYS A 166 23.86 -1.18 8.83
CA LYS A 166 25.21 -0.65 8.54
C LYS A 166 25.55 -0.73 7.06
N ALA A 167 24.99 -1.72 6.35
CA ALA A 167 25.06 -1.81 4.91
C ALA A 167 24.01 -0.94 4.18
N GLY A 168 23.31 -0.06 4.91
CA GLY A 168 22.28 0.82 4.36
C GLY A 168 20.90 0.17 4.19
N GLU A 169 20.71 -1.08 4.62
CA GLU A 169 19.47 -1.82 4.47
C GLU A 169 18.59 -1.70 5.73
N PHE A 170 17.32 -1.35 5.59
CA PHE A 170 16.39 -1.14 6.72
C PHE A 170 14.94 -1.40 6.30
N TYR A 171 13.99 -1.39 7.26
CA TYR A 171 12.59 -1.64 6.96
C TYR A 171 11.72 -0.40 7.20
N THR A 172 10.91 -0.07 6.19
CA THR A 172 9.79 0.87 6.29
C THR A 172 8.50 0.29 5.74
N ALA A 173 8.61 -0.85 5.05
CA ALA A 173 7.51 -1.57 4.43
C ALA A 173 6.51 -2.10 5.47
N VAL A 174 5.27 -2.24 5.06
CA VAL A 174 4.25 -2.96 5.83
C VAL A 174 4.32 -4.43 5.44
N PRO A 175 4.49 -5.35 6.41
CA PRO A 175 4.49 -6.78 6.12
C PRO A 175 3.15 -7.27 5.57
N VAL A 176 3.18 -8.38 4.86
CA VAL A 176 2.00 -9.22 4.57
C VAL A 176 2.18 -10.53 5.31
N VAL A 177 1.12 -11.06 5.93
CA VAL A 177 1.16 -12.35 6.63
C VAL A 177 0.17 -13.32 5.99
N TRP A 178 0.67 -14.49 5.57
CA TRP A 178 -0.14 -15.54 4.98
C TRP A 178 0.48 -16.91 5.26
N GLU A 179 -0.33 -17.92 5.55
CA GLU A 179 0.09 -19.30 5.85
C GLU A 179 1.27 -19.40 6.85
N ASP A 180 1.19 -18.71 7.97
CA ASP A 180 2.25 -18.68 9.00
C ASP A 180 3.59 -18.08 8.54
N ARG A 181 3.59 -17.29 7.45
CA ARG A 181 4.76 -16.56 6.95
C ARG A 181 4.52 -15.06 6.99
N VAL A 182 5.54 -14.33 7.41
CA VAL A 182 5.61 -12.86 7.37
C VAL A 182 6.50 -12.48 6.20
N TYR A 183 5.95 -11.80 5.20
CA TYR A 183 6.70 -11.30 4.04
C TYR A 183 7.05 -9.84 4.27
N LEU A 184 8.30 -9.50 4.08
CA LEU A 184 8.80 -8.15 4.29
C LEU A 184 10.00 -7.87 3.38
N GLY A 185 9.97 -6.73 2.72
CA GLY A 185 11.09 -6.29 1.88
C GLY A 185 11.77 -5.05 2.44
N SER A 186 13.02 -4.90 2.08
CA SER A 186 13.88 -3.85 2.60
C SER A 186 13.88 -2.61 1.73
N ALA A 187 14.10 -1.46 2.37
CA ALA A 187 14.47 -0.18 1.78
C ALA A 187 15.99 -0.03 1.79
N GLY A 188 16.50 1.03 1.17
CA GLY A 188 17.92 1.37 1.22
C GLY A 188 18.58 1.56 -0.15
N SER A 189 17.80 1.59 -1.24
CA SER A 189 18.31 1.85 -2.61
C SER A 189 19.28 3.03 -2.66
N ASP A 190 18.82 4.17 -2.15
CA ASP A 190 19.55 5.46 -2.19
C ASP A 190 20.82 5.47 -1.30
N TYR A 191 20.98 4.44 -0.47
CA TYR A 191 22.14 4.27 0.42
C TYR A 191 23.07 3.15 -0.05
N GLY A 192 22.89 2.69 -1.28
CA GLY A 192 23.74 1.69 -1.89
C GLY A 192 23.46 0.24 -1.48
N ALA A 193 22.37 -0.02 -0.76
CA ALA A 193 21.95 -1.39 -0.45
C ALA A 193 21.30 -2.07 -1.66
N ILE A 194 21.41 -3.40 -1.70
CA ILE A 194 20.58 -4.23 -2.58
C ILE A 194 19.26 -4.50 -1.87
N GLY A 195 18.14 -4.36 -2.58
CA GLY A 195 16.83 -4.70 -2.06
C GLY A 195 16.63 -6.20 -1.90
N HIS A 196 15.96 -6.60 -0.83
CA HIS A 196 15.61 -7.99 -0.56
C HIS A 196 14.13 -8.13 -0.21
N ILE A 197 13.54 -9.24 -0.60
CA ILE A 197 12.26 -9.68 -0.08
C ILE A 197 12.49 -10.95 0.71
N ARG A 198 12.01 -10.99 1.95
CA ARG A 198 12.25 -12.09 2.87
C ARG A 198 10.94 -12.63 3.44
N ALA A 199 10.90 -13.94 3.66
CA ALA A 199 9.86 -14.56 4.46
C ALA A 199 10.41 -15.02 5.79
N PHE A 200 9.63 -14.76 6.85
CA PHE A 200 9.93 -15.19 8.20
C PHE A 200 8.80 -16.09 8.71
N ASP A 201 9.13 -17.07 9.51
CA ASP A 201 8.14 -17.87 10.24
C ASP A 201 7.41 -16.99 11.26
N ALA A 202 6.09 -16.91 11.17
CA ALA A 202 5.28 -16.02 11.99
C ALA A 202 5.29 -16.40 13.49
N ALA A 203 5.61 -17.66 13.83
CA ALA A 203 5.66 -18.10 15.23
C ALA A 203 6.99 -17.76 15.90
N THR A 204 8.09 -17.82 15.17
CA THR A 204 9.45 -17.79 15.72
C THR A 204 10.34 -16.65 15.21
N GLY A 205 9.98 -15.99 14.11
CA GLY A 205 10.81 -15.00 13.44
C GLY A 205 11.96 -15.60 12.60
N LYS A 206 12.09 -16.94 12.55
CA LYS A 206 13.14 -17.58 11.73
C LYS A 206 12.96 -17.23 10.25
N ARG A 207 14.02 -16.74 9.59
CA ARG A 207 14.01 -16.50 8.14
C ARG A 207 13.87 -17.83 7.39
N LEU A 208 12.86 -17.91 6.52
CA LEU A 208 12.55 -19.08 5.71
C LEU A 208 13.23 -19.01 4.34
N TRP A 209 13.17 -17.87 3.68
CA TRP A 209 13.81 -17.60 2.40
C TRP A 209 14.14 -16.11 2.23
N SER A 210 15.00 -15.79 1.28
CA SER A 210 15.34 -14.44 0.83
C SER A 210 15.45 -14.43 -0.69
N PHE A 211 14.87 -13.41 -1.32
CA PHE A 211 15.03 -13.10 -2.74
C PHE A 211 15.74 -11.77 -2.89
N ASP A 212 16.81 -11.76 -3.68
CA ASP A 212 17.58 -10.56 -3.99
C ASP A 212 16.97 -9.90 -5.23
N THR A 213 16.56 -8.63 -5.14
CA THR A 213 15.98 -7.90 -6.28
C THR A 213 17.01 -7.59 -7.37
N ILE A 214 18.29 -7.72 -7.04
CA ILE A 214 19.43 -7.63 -7.97
C ILE A 214 20.23 -8.93 -7.84
N PRO A 215 19.90 -9.99 -8.60
CA PRO A 215 20.59 -11.28 -8.50
C PRO A 215 22.06 -11.19 -8.95
N SER A 216 22.90 -12.00 -8.33
CA SER A 216 24.32 -12.09 -8.67
C SER A 216 24.60 -13.03 -9.86
N THR A 217 23.61 -13.84 -10.27
CA THR A 217 23.72 -14.83 -11.34
C THR A 217 22.49 -14.82 -12.25
N GLY A 218 22.58 -15.50 -13.38
CA GLY A 218 21.48 -15.64 -14.34
C GLY A 218 21.30 -14.45 -15.27
N GLU A 219 20.19 -14.42 -16.00
CA GLU A 219 19.89 -13.39 -17.01
C GLU A 219 19.89 -11.98 -16.41
N ALA A 220 19.24 -11.79 -15.28
CA ALA A 220 19.17 -10.48 -14.63
C ALA A 220 20.56 -9.93 -14.27
N ALA A 221 21.47 -10.78 -13.82
CA ALA A 221 22.84 -10.36 -13.51
C ALA A 221 23.61 -9.81 -14.73
N SER A 222 23.31 -10.31 -15.94
CA SER A 222 23.92 -9.85 -17.19
C SER A 222 23.46 -8.46 -17.62
N THR A 223 22.36 -7.95 -17.06
CA THR A 223 21.84 -6.60 -17.33
C THR A 223 22.50 -5.52 -16.45
N TRP A 224 23.48 -5.90 -15.65
CA TRP A 224 24.27 -5.02 -14.79
C TRP A 224 25.73 -5.02 -15.21
N PRO A 225 26.47 -3.91 -14.98
CA PRO A 225 27.90 -3.90 -15.26
C PRO A 225 28.64 -4.97 -14.43
N ASN A 226 29.65 -5.57 -15.07
CA ASN A 226 30.57 -6.51 -14.44
C ASN A 226 32.01 -5.97 -14.44
N GLU A 227 32.15 -4.65 -14.32
CA GLU A 227 33.42 -3.96 -14.30
C GLU A 227 33.99 -3.91 -12.87
N PRO A 228 35.30 -4.09 -12.67
CA PRO A 228 35.91 -3.93 -11.35
C PRO A 228 35.65 -2.53 -10.77
N GLY A 229 35.23 -2.50 -9.49
CA GLY A 229 34.93 -1.27 -8.77
C GLY A 229 33.54 -0.71 -8.99
N LYS A 230 32.71 -1.31 -9.86
CA LYS A 230 31.29 -0.98 -9.99
C LYS A 230 30.46 -1.78 -8.99
N VAL A 231 29.64 -1.09 -8.22
CA VAL A 231 28.73 -1.69 -7.24
C VAL A 231 27.34 -1.78 -7.84
N LYS A 232 26.68 -2.90 -7.64
CA LYS A 232 25.25 -3.08 -7.94
C LYS A 232 24.48 -2.67 -6.69
N ALA A 233 23.51 -1.76 -6.83
CA ALA A 233 22.71 -1.25 -5.73
C ALA A 233 21.29 -0.88 -6.20
N GLY A 234 20.37 -0.70 -5.28
CA GLY A 234 18.99 -0.34 -5.58
C GLY A 234 17.99 -1.46 -5.38
N GLY A 235 16.81 -1.32 -5.95
CA GLY A 235 15.76 -2.33 -5.93
C GLY A 235 15.06 -2.50 -4.59
N GLY A 236 15.01 -1.48 -3.74
CA GLY A 236 14.27 -1.53 -2.48
C GLY A 236 12.77 -1.76 -2.67
N THR A 237 12.12 -2.41 -1.69
CA THR A 237 10.69 -2.74 -1.73
C THR A 237 10.02 -2.23 -0.45
N TYR A 238 9.87 -0.92 -0.34
CA TYR A 238 9.70 -0.19 0.91
C TYR A 238 8.25 0.16 1.29
N SER A 239 7.24 -0.26 0.49
CA SER A 239 5.81 0.02 0.83
C SER A 239 5.07 -1.20 1.33
N SER A 240 4.49 -2.01 0.44
CA SER A 240 3.79 -3.26 0.75
C SER A 240 3.62 -4.09 -0.54
N TYR A 241 2.83 -5.16 -0.45
CA TYR A 241 2.69 -6.19 -1.46
C TYR A 241 1.22 -6.51 -1.70
N ALA A 242 0.93 -7.14 -2.86
CA ALA A 242 -0.32 -7.85 -3.07
C ALA A 242 -0.07 -9.35 -3.10
N LEU A 243 -1.03 -10.15 -2.67
CA LEU A 243 -0.93 -11.60 -2.59
C LEU A 243 -2.16 -12.25 -3.22
N ASP A 244 -1.94 -13.08 -4.24
CA ASP A 244 -2.93 -14.01 -4.75
C ASP A 244 -2.91 -15.25 -3.85
N THR A 245 -3.85 -15.30 -2.90
CA THR A 245 -3.91 -16.38 -1.89
C THR A 245 -4.35 -17.73 -2.49
N GLU A 246 -5.05 -17.71 -3.63
CA GLU A 246 -5.47 -18.93 -4.33
C GLU A 246 -4.27 -19.58 -5.04
N ALA A 247 -3.48 -18.77 -5.73
CA ALA A 247 -2.30 -19.23 -6.46
C ALA A 247 -1.03 -19.33 -5.58
N GLY A 248 -1.01 -18.68 -4.41
CA GLY A 248 0.16 -18.58 -3.55
C GLY A 248 1.27 -17.70 -4.15
N LEU A 249 0.88 -16.60 -4.79
CA LEU A 249 1.79 -15.70 -5.51
C LEU A 249 1.85 -14.32 -4.86
N LEU A 250 3.07 -13.89 -4.49
CA LEU A 250 3.36 -12.58 -3.91
C LEU A 250 3.82 -11.62 -5.00
N TYR A 251 3.09 -10.53 -5.20
CA TYR A 251 3.41 -9.46 -6.13
C TYR A 251 4.06 -8.30 -5.38
N SER A 252 5.26 -7.95 -5.79
CA SER A 252 6.06 -6.90 -5.15
C SER A 252 6.39 -5.78 -6.12
N PRO A 253 6.30 -4.51 -5.69
CA PRO A 253 6.95 -3.40 -6.38
C PRO A 253 8.45 -3.48 -6.09
N VAL A 254 9.26 -2.98 -7.02
CA VAL A 254 10.72 -2.86 -6.88
C VAL A 254 11.15 -1.45 -7.26
N GLY A 255 11.91 -0.81 -6.40
CA GLY A 255 12.38 0.55 -6.58
C GLY A 255 13.51 0.71 -7.60
N ASN A 256 14.00 1.93 -7.70
CA ASN A 256 15.03 2.37 -8.65
C ASN A 256 16.37 1.66 -8.47
N PRO A 257 17.24 1.67 -9.49
CA PRO A 257 18.64 1.24 -9.36
C PRO A 257 19.53 2.36 -8.79
N GLY A 258 20.57 2.01 -8.02
CA GLY A 258 21.60 2.94 -7.54
C GLY A 258 22.93 2.86 -8.32
N PRO A 259 23.67 3.96 -8.46
CA PRO A 259 23.36 5.33 -8.03
C PRO A 259 22.24 5.93 -8.88
N ASP A 260 21.31 6.65 -8.24
CA ASP A 260 20.00 6.99 -8.80
C ASP A 260 20.08 7.76 -10.12
N PHE A 261 20.93 8.80 -10.19
CA PHE A 261 20.93 9.75 -11.30
C PHE A 261 22.03 9.51 -12.35
N VAL A 262 22.91 8.51 -12.16
CA VAL A 262 24.09 8.28 -13.01
C VAL A 262 23.95 6.98 -13.81
N ARG A 263 23.11 7.01 -14.87
CA ARG A 263 22.83 5.83 -15.71
C ARG A 263 24.07 5.21 -16.34
N ASP A 264 25.08 6.02 -16.71
CA ASP A 264 26.31 5.55 -17.35
C ASP A 264 27.22 4.76 -16.40
N TYR A 265 27.03 4.92 -15.08
CA TYR A 265 27.70 4.10 -14.08
C TYR A 265 27.25 2.63 -14.16
N ARG A 266 26.00 2.37 -14.51
CA ARG A 266 25.35 1.06 -14.47
C ARG A 266 24.64 0.72 -15.79
N LYS A 267 25.37 0.73 -16.90
CA LYS A 267 24.86 0.37 -18.23
C LYS A 267 24.11 -0.95 -18.22
N GLY A 268 23.05 -1.05 -19.03
CA GLY A 268 22.15 -2.20 -19.13
C GLY A 268 20.79 -1.93 -18.51
N ASP A 269 19.84 -2.87 -18.62
CA ASP A 269 18.45 -2.70 -18.18
C ASP A 269 18.29 -2.67 -16.65
N ASN A 270 19.28 -3.16 -15.87
CA ASN A 270 19.33 -3.20 -14.41
C ASN A 270 18.17 -4.00 -13.77
N LEU A 271 17.93 -5.21 -14.25
CA LEU A 271 16.90 -6.09 -13.69
C LEU A 271 17.24 -6.52 -12.24
N TYR A 272 16.24 -6.53 -11.31
CA TYR A 272 14.79 -6.27 -11.51
C TYR A 272 14.36 -4.91 -10.96
N THR A 273 15.18 -3.87 -11.02
CA THR A 273 14.81 -2.53 -10.54
C THR A 273 13.68 -1.92 -11.38
N SER A 274 12.96 -0.95 -10.81
CA SER A 274 11.81 -0.24 -11.41
C SER A 274 10.80 -1.18 -12.06
N SER A 275 10.48 -2.29 -11.37
CA SER A 275 9.68 -3.41 -11.88
C SER A 275 8.53 -3.78 -10.93
N VAL A 276 7.56 -4.51 -11.46
CA VAL A 276 6.70 -5.41 -10.68
C VAL A 276 7.25 -6.82 -10.85
N ILE A 277 7.45 -7.54 -9.75
CA ILE A 277 7.85 -8.95 -9.76
C ILE A 277 6.80 -9.81 -9.07
N VAL A 278 6.74 -11.08 -9.43
CA VAL A 278 5.89 -12.07 -8.78
C VAL A 278 6.74 -13.26 -8.32
N LEU A 279 6.62 -13.58 -7.03
CA LEU A 279 7.33 -14.67 -6.36
C LEU A 279 6.34 -15.75 -5.93
N ASP A 280 6.78 -16.99 -5.94
CA ASP A 280 6.11 -18.03 -5.18
C ASP A 280 6.24 -17.70 -3.69
N ALA A 281 5.11 -17.49 -3.02
CA ALA A 281 5.10 -17.03 -1.63
C ALA A 281 5.68 -18.08 -0.66
N ARG A 282 5.63 -19.36 -1.00
CA ARG A 282 6.14 -20.43 -0.13
C ARG A 282 7.65 -20.62 -0.25
N THR A 283 8.23 -20.42 -1.45
CA THR A 283 9.64 -20.72 -1.75
C THR A 283 10.51 -19.50 -1.99
N GLY A 284 9.92 -18.34 -2.34
CA GLY A 284 10.63 -17.14 -2.78
C GLY A 284 11.14 -17.21 -4.23
N GLU A 285 10.76 -18.26 -4.98
CA GLU A 285 11.18 -18.42 -6.38
C GLU A 285 10.46 -17.40 -7.29
N LEU A 286 11.22 -16.75 -8.18
CA LEU A 286 10.67 -15.82 -9.17
C LEU A 286 9.79 -16.58 -10.18
N ARG A 287 8.56 -16.10 -10.36
CA ARG A 287 7.58 -16.64 -11.31
C ARG A 287 7.40 -15.75 -12.53
N GLY A 288 7.72 -14.47 -12.42
CA GLY A 288 7.64 -13.51 -13.51
C GLY A 288 7.98 -12.10 -13.06
N TYR A 289 8.14 -11.23 -14.03
CA TYR A 289 8.36 -9.79 -13.80
C TYR A 289 7.91 -8.97 -15.00
N HIS A 290 7.68 -7.68 -14.75
CA HIS A 290 7.56 -6.65 -15.78
C HIS A 290 8.30 -5.40 -15.35
N GLN A 291 9.29 -4.97 -16.13
CA GLN A 291 10.06 -3.76 -15.86
C GLN A 291 9.35 -2.56 -16.49
N LEU A 292 8.96 -1.60 -15.64
CA LEU A 292 8.24 -0.39 -16.07
C LEU A 292 9.19 0.68 -16.61
N VAL A 293 10.40 0.78 -16.05
CA VAL A 293 11.43 1.74 -16.48
C VAL A 293 12.77 1.01 -16.58
N LYS A 294 13.33 0.94 -17.78
CA LYS A 294 14.65 0.35 -18.04
C LYS A 294 15.74 1.37 -17.77
N ASN A 295 16.82 0.95 -17.10
CA ASN A 295 17.98 1.81 -16.81
C ASN A 295 17.57 3.19 -16.28
N ASP A 296 16.66 3.20 -15.31
CA ASP A 296 16.11 4.43 -14.73
C ASP A 296 17.22 5.33 -14.18
N PHE A 297 17.11 6.64 -14.41
CA PHE A 297 18.06 7.65 -13.92
C PHE A 297 17.35 8.90 -13.39
N HIS A 298 16.12 8.71 -12.85
CA HIS A 298 15.23 9.76 -12.36
C HIS A 298 14.80 9.56 -10.92
N ASP A 299 15.21 8.45 -10.27
CA ASP A 299 14.60 7.96 -9.01
C ASP A 299 13.11 7.58 -9.21
N TRP A 300 12.81 6.92 -10.34
CA TRP A 300 11.45 6.49 -10.66
C TRP A 300 11.16 5.09 -10.16
N ASP A 301 10.92 5.01 -8.88
CA ASP A 301 10.46 3.79 -8.24
C ASP A 301 9.12 3.30 -8.78
N VAL A 302 8.93 1.99 -8.78
CA VAL A 302 7.60 1.42 -8.55
C VAL A 302 7.40 1.43 -7.03
N ALA A 303 6.93 2.57 -6.52
CA ALA A 303 6.95 2.86 -5.08
C ALA A 303 5.84 2.15 -4.32
N ALA A 304 4.67 2.01 -4.94
CA ALA A 304 3.46 1.53 -4.31
C ALA A 304 3.21 0.04 -4.60
N SER A 305 2.46 -0.60 -3.70
CA SER A 305 1.97 -1.96 -3.91
C SER A 305 1.21 -2.06 -5.24
N PRO A 306 1.48 -3.05 -6.09
CA PRO A 306 0.56 -3.40 -7.16
C PRO A 306 -0.76 -3.90 -6.59
N ILE A 307 -1.84 -3.86 -7.39
CA ILE A 307 -3.15 -4.37 -6.99
C ILE A 307 -3.59 -5.50 -7.92
N LEU A 308 -4.36 -6.45 -7.36
CA LEU A 308 -4.84 -7.62 -8.08
C LEU A 308 -6.36 -7.55 -8.21
N PHE A 309 -6.88 -7.67 -9.43
CA PHE A 309 -8.32 -7.62 -9.64
C PHE A 309 -8.73 -8.44 -10.88
N THR A 310 -10.03 -8.65 -11.01
CA THR A 310 -10.65 -9.15 -12.23
C THR A 310 -11.49 -8.02 -12.81
N SER A 311 -11.19 -7.61 -14.03
CA SER A 311 -11.91 -6.54 -14.73
C SER A 311 -13.32 -6.96 -15.12
N ARG A 312 -14.17 -6.01 -15.55
CA ARG A 312 -15.53 -6.29 -16.01
C ARG A 312 -15.55 -7.23 -17.22
N ALA A 313 -14.52 -7.20 -18.08
CA ALA A 313 -14.34 -8.13 -19.18
C ALA A 313 -13.90 -9.55 -18.75
N GLY A 314 -13.75 -9.81 -17.44
CA GLY A 314 -13.35 -11.11 -16.90
C GLY A 314 -11.84 -11.37 -16.95
N ARG A 315 -11.01 -10.37 -17.25
CA ARG A 315 -9.56 -10.51 -17.31
C ARG A 315 -8.97 -10.42 -15.89
N LYS A 316 -8.18 -11.41 -15.49
CA LYS A 316 -7.35 -11.33 -14.27
C LYS A 316 -6.17 -10.41 -14.52
N MET A 317 -6.08 -9.31 -13.81
CA MET A 317 -5.13 -8.22 -14.05
C MET A 317 -4.30 -7.87 -12.83
N VAL A 318 -3.20 -7.18 -13.11
CA VAL A 318 -2.41 -6.41 -12.14
C VAL A 318 -2.43 -4.96 -12.58
N ALA A 319 -2.72 -4.03 -11.69
CA ALA A 319 -2.42 -2.62 -11.96
C ALA A 319 -1.25 -2.17 -11.08
N ALA A 320 -0.35 -1.41 -11.67
CA ALA A 320 0.79 -0.78 -11.00
C ALA A 320 0.92 0.67 -11.47
N ALA A 321 1.39 1.53 -10.60
CA ALA A 321 1.73 2.90 -10.95
C ALA A 321 3.08 3.26 -10.34
N GLY A 322 3.84 4.12 -11.01
CA GLY A 322 5.19 4.50 -10.62
C GLY A 322 5.39 6.00 -10.60
N LYS A 323 6.53 6.41 -10.07
CA LYS A 323 6.98 7.81 -10.09
C LYS A 323 7.15 8.36 -11.52
N ASN A 324 7.29 7.50 -12.52
CA ASN A 324 7.35 7.88 -13.94
C ASN A 324 6.04 8.45 -14.51
N GLY A 325 5.00 8.56 -13.69
CA GLY A 325 3.76 9.25 -14.05
C GLY A 325 2.75 8.43 -14.86
N TYR A 326 2.94 7.12 -14.94
CA TYR A 326 2.02 6.22 -15.64
C TYR A 326 1.34 5.26 -14.68
N VAL A 327 0.11 4.87 -15.02
CA VAL A 327 -0.54 3.66 -14.52
C VAL A 327 -0.51 2.60 -15.61
N TYR A 328 -0.19 1.38 -15.23
CA TYR A 328 -0.09 0.21 -16.10
C TYR A 328 -1.17 -0.80 -15.74
N GLY A 329 -1.88 -1.31 -16.73
CA GLY A 329 -2.67 -2.53 -16.63
C GLY A 329 -1.88 -3.67 -17.26
N LEU A 330 -1.58 -4.69 -16.45
CA LEU A 330 -0.77 -5.84 -16.87
C LEU A 330 -1.62 -7.11 -16.78
N SER A 331 -1.28 -8.11 -17.62
CA SER A 331 -1.78 -9.46 -17.40
C SER A 331 -1.34 -10.01 -16.03
N ARG A 332 -2.12 -10.93 -15.43
CA ARG A 332 -1.81 -11.49 -14.10
C ARG A 332 -0.44 -12.16 -14.03
N ASP A 333 0.06 -12.70 -15.13
CA ASP A 333 1.40 -13.32 -15.24
C ASP A 333 2.51 -12.32 -15.59
N LEU A 334 2.20 -11.02 -15.67
CA LEU A 334 3.09 -9.90 -15.97
C LEU A 334 3.74 -9.92 -17.38
N ARG A 335 3.25 -10.74 -18.30
CA ARG A 335 3.84 -10.88 -19.65
C ARG A 335 3.36 -9.82 -20.64
N GLU A 336 2.14 -9.32 -20.44
CA GLU A 336 1.50 -8.39 -21.39
C GLU A 336 1.18 -7.06 -20.68
N VAL A 337 1.50 -5.96 -21.36
CA VAL A 337 0.98 -4.62 -21.05
C VAL A 337 -0.32 -4.46 -21.81
N LEU A 338 -1.43 -4.44 -21.07
CA LEU A 338 -2.77 -4.28 -21.63
C LEU A 338 -3.09 -2.82 -21.91
N PHE A 339 -2.57 -1.93 -21.06
CA PHE A 339 -2.56 -0.49 -21.26
C PHE A 339 -1.47 0.19 -20.44
N GLN A 340 -1.06 1.37 -20.90
CA GLN A 340 -0.18 2.30 -20.18
C GLN A 340 -0.76 3.70 -20.36
N THR A 341 -1.17 4.33 -19.26
CA THR A 341 -1.89 5.61 -19.27
C THR A 341 -1.13 6.65 -18.47
N PRO A 342 -0.78 7.82 -19.05
CA PRO A 342 -0.16 8.90 -18.30
C PRO A 342 -1.20 9.53 -17.35
N VAL A 343 -0.83 9.69 -16.07
CA VAL A 343 -1.65 10.33 -15.03
C VAL A 343 -1.09 11.69 -14.60
N THR A 344 0.10 12.03 -15.09
CA THR A 344 0.77 13.33 -14.93
C THR A 344 1.21 13.87 -16.29
N ARG A 345 1.71 15.10 -16.35
CA ARG A 345 2.46 15.62 -17.49
C ARG A 345 3.80 14.89 -17.59
N ILE A 346 4.29 14.71 -18.81
CA ILE A 346 5.57 14.05 -19.11
C ILE A 346 6.38 15.02 -19.93
N GLU A 347 7.49 15.55 -19.38
CA GLU A 347 8.33 16.56 -20.02
C GLU A 347 9.81 16.23 -19.82
N ASN A 348 10.58 16.30 -20.90
CA ASN A 348 12.05 16.22 -20.91
C ASN A 348 12.66 14.96 -20.27
N VAL A 349 11.94 13.85 -20.33
CA VAL A 349 12.31 12.60 -19.63
C VAL A 349 13.47 11.83 -20.27
N ASP A 350 13.82 12.14 -21.51
CA ASP A 350 14.94 11.50 -22.21
C ASP A 350 16.23 12.31 -22.13
N ALA A 351 16.18 13.53 -21.58
CA ALA A 351 17.33 14.41 -21.49
C ALA A 351 18.41 13.84 -20.54
N PRO A 352 19.68 13.85 -20.92
CA PRO A 352 20.75 13.39 -20.04
C PRO A 352 20.87 14.31 -18.83
N MET A 353 21.15 13.71 -17.67
CA MET A 353 21.51 14.49 -16.48
C MET A 353 22.85 15.18 -16.68
N THR A 354 22.98 16.44 -16.21
CA THR A 354 24.18 17.28 -16.37
C THR A 354 24.63 17.88 -15.04
N THR A 355 25.87 18.38 -15.01
CA THR A 355 26.39 19.12 -13.85
C THR A 355 25.79 20.51 -13.70
N GLU A 356 25.34 21.11 -14.81
CA GLU A 356 24.65 22.41 -14.83
C GLU A 356 23.23 22.32 -14.33
N GLY A 357 22.60 21.16 -14.49
CA GLY A 357 21.23 20.85 -14.09
C GLY A 357 20.33 20.43 -15.25
N THR A 358 19.57 19.39 -15.05
CA THR A 358 18.56 18.89 -15.99
C THR A 358 17.20 18.85 -15.30
N ARG A 359 16.25 19.64 -15.82
CA ARG A 359 14.86 19.68 -15.35
C ARG A 359 14.02 18.66 -16.11
N PHE A 360 13.23 17.87 -15.40
CA PHE A 360 12.31 16.88 -15.96
C PHE A 360 11.00 16.78 -15.15
N LEU A 361 9.96 16.25 -15.78
CA LEU A 361 8.64 16.04 -15.20
C LEU A 361 8.07 14.70 -15.71
N PRO A 362 7.54 13.82 -14.82
CA PRO A 362 7.49 13.95 -13.35
C PRO A 362 8.88 13.98 -12.73
N GLY A 363 9.03 14.75 -11.64
CA GLY A 363 10.30 14.82 -10.90
C GLY A 363 10.50 13.60 -9.98
N THR A 364 11.52 13.65 -9.14
CA THR A 364 11.87 12.59 -8.17
C THR A 364 10.76 12.28 -7.17
N GLN A 365 9.88 13.25 -6.92
CA GLN A 365 8.69 13.09 -6.05
C GLN A 365 7.39 13.01 -6.85
N GLY A 366 7.47 13.01 -8.17
CA GLY A 366 6.32 13.02 -9.06
C GLY A 366 5.71 11.64 -9.28
N GLY A 367 4.68 11.62 -10.11
CA GLY A 367 3.93 10.42 -10.39
C GLY A 367 3.21 9.86 -9.17
N THR A 368 3.09 8.54 -9.11
CA THR A 368 2.48 7.83 -7.98
C THR A 368 3.55 7.43 -6.98
N ASN A 369 3.36 7.84 -5.72
CA ASN A 369 4.32 7.59 -4.66
C ASN A 369 3.89 6.36 -3.81
N TRP A 370 4.05 6.35 -2.46
CA TRP A 370 3.87 5.17 -1.59
C TRP A 370 2.45 4.60 -1.50
N TYR A 371 1.39 5.35 -1.84
CA TYR A 371 0.05 4.83 -2.08
C TYR A 371 -0.21 4.76 -3.57
N GLY A 372 -0.54 3.56 -4.04
CA GLY A 372 -0.77 3.24 -5.44
C GLY A 372 -2.22 3.36 -5.88
N PRO A 373 -2.53 2.75 -7.03
CA PRO A 373 -3.89 2.69 -7.51
C PRO A 373 -4.80 1.94 -6.53
N SER A 374 -6.08 2.24 -6.60
CA SER A 374 -7.15 1.45 -5.98
C SER A 374 -8.17 1.07 -7.05
N TYR A 375 -9.04 0.08 -6.78
CA TYR A 375 -9.98 -0.43 -7.76
C TYR A 375 -11.39 -0.54 -7.22
N SER A 376 -12.38 -0.09 -7.99
CA SER A 376 -13.80 -0.25 -7.71
C SER A 376 -14.42 -1.30 -8.63
N PRO A 377 -14.72 -2.51 -8.15
CA PRO A 377 -15.37 -3.54 -8.97
C PRO A 377 -16.72 -3.10 -9.56
N PRO A 378 -17.62 -2.41 -8.82
CA PRO A 378 -18.90 -1.98 -9.39
C PRO A 378 -18.76 -1.01 -10.57
N LEU A 379 -17.76 -0.13 -10.53
CA LEU A 379 -17.53 0.86 -11.59
C LEU A 379 -16.54 0.38 -12.65
N ASN A 380 -15.75 -0.64 -12.37
CA ASN A 380 -14.60 -1.08 -13.17
C ASN A 380 -13.57 0.05 -13.36
N LEU A 381 -13.35 0.86 -12.32
CA LEU A 381 -12.45 2.00 -12.36
C LEU A 381 -11.26 1.80 -11.43
N LEU A 382 -10.09 2.15 -11.93
CA LEU A 382 -8.90 2.41 -11.12
C LEU A 382 -8.91 3.88 -10.71
N PHE A 383 -8.51 4.18 -9.47
CA PHE A 383 -8.28 5.54 -8.98
C PHE A 383 -6.83 5.69 -8.59
N VAL A 384 -6.13 6.62 -9.24
CA VAL A 384 -4.69 6.76 -9.16
C VAL A 384 -4.35 8.13 -8.57
N PRO A 385 -3.75 8.20 -7.36
CA PRO A 385 -3.20 9.45 -6.85
C PRO A 385 -1.88 9.75 -7.55
N ALA A 386 -1.62 11.02 -7.84
CA ALA A 386 -0.38 11.42 -8.48
C ALA A 386 0.06 12.83 -8.09
N ILE A 387 1.38 13.08 -8.18
CA ILE A 387 2.03 14.37 -8.04
C ILE A 387 2.56 14.80 -9.40
N ASP A 388 2.20 15.99 -9.81
CA ASP A 388 2.69 16.65 -11.01
C ASP A 388 3.60 17.81 -10.60
N TRP A 389 4.88 17.52 -10.40
CA TRP A 389 5.88 18.45 -9.89
C TRP A 389 7.25 18.13 -10.49
N ALA A 390 7.86 19.10 -11.18
CA ALA A 390 9.15 18.91 -11.83
C ALA A 390 10.31 19.02 -10.85
N THR A 391 11.42 18.38 -11.19
CA THR A 391 12.67 18.41 -10.45
C THR A 391 13.83 18.75 -11.38
N THR A 392 14.80 19.54 -10.88
CA THR A 392 16.09 19.78 -11.52
C THR A 392 17.18 19.02 -10.75
N ILE A 393 17.82 18.06 -11.40
CA ILE A 393 18.98 17.32 -10.87
C ILE A 393 20.26 17.90 -11.43
N LYS A 394 21.26 18.09 -10.55
CA LYS A 394 22.65 18.42 -10.91
C LYS A 394 23.53 17.22 -10.55
N LEU A 395 24.23 16.67 -11.55
CA LEU A 395 25.19 15.61 -11.28
C LEU A 395 26.35 16.10 -10.42
N ASP A 396 26.85 15.22 -9.58
CA ASP A 396 28.06 15.45 -8.79
C ASP A 396 29.28 14.79 -9.44
N GLY A 397 30.45 15.12 -8.93
CA GLY A 397 31.72 14.53 -9.38
C GLY A 397 31.87 13.05 -8.99
N PRO A 398 32.97 12.41 -9.48
CA PRO A 398 33.22 10.97 -9.26
C PRO A 398 33.26 10.52 -7.79
N GLU A 399 33.55 11.42 -6.85
CA GLU A 399 33.57 11.12 -5.40
C GLU A 399 32.20 10.73 -4.85
N SER A 400 31.12 11.27 -5.43
CA SER A 400 29.74 10.91 -5.05
C SER A 400 29.35 9.49 -5.44
N LEU A 401 30.18 8.85 -6.29
CA LEU A 401 30.01 7.47 -6.73
C LEU A 401 30.82 6.48 -5.89
N LYS A 402 31.42 6.94 -4.79
CA LYS A 402 32.09 6.08 -3.82
C LYS A 402 31.02 5.40 -2.94
N HIS A 403 31.01 4.09 -3.00
CA HIS A 403 30.10 3.28 -2.17
C HIS A 403 30.61 3.21 -0.74
N ASP A 404 29.94 3.89 0.17
CA ASP A 404 30.29 3.98 1.61
C ASP A 404 29.00 3.98 2.46
N PRO A 405 28.26 2.86 2.53
CA PRO A 405 27.00 2.79 3.29
C PRO A 405 27.23 3.07 4.79
N PRO A 406 26.26 3.67 5.50
CA PRO A 406 24.93 4.06 5.02
C PRO A 406 24.85 5.50 4.48
N LYS A 407 25.89 6.00 3.82
CA LYS A 407 25.84 7.31 3.16
C LYS A 407 25.05 7.24 1.84
N PRO A 408 24.45 8.36 1.40
CA PRO A 408 23.76 8.40 0.11
C PRO A 408 24.66 7.99 -1.05
N PHE A 409 24.12 7.17 -1.95
CA PHE A 409 24.77 6.68 -3.15
C PHE A 409 23.91 7.02 -4.38
N ILE A 410 23.67 8.31 -4.61
CA ILE A 410 22.72 8.81 -5.60
C ILE A 410 23.36 9.51 -6.78
N GLY A 411 24.60 10.03 -6.63
CA GLY A 411 25.34 10.69 -7.71
C GLY A 411 24.90 12.11 -8.05
N SER A 412 24.22 12.78 -7.12
CA SER A 412 23.71 14.15 -7.29
C SER A 412 24.34 15.11 -6.30
N ALA A 413 24.68 16.33 -6.76
CA ALA A 413 25.20 17.42 -5.96
C ALA A 413 24.11 18.13 -5.12
N ASN A 414 22.84 17.99 -5.51
CA ASN A 414 21.69 18.63 -4.85
C ASN A 414 20.66 17.62 -4.29
N GLY A 415 21.13 16.44 -3.87
CA GLY A 415 20.29 15.40 -3.27
C GLY A 415 19.24 14.88 -4.24
N PHE A 416 17.97 14.83 -3.81
CA PHE A 416 16.84 14.46 -4.67
C PHE A 416 16.36 15.60 -5.57
N GLY A 417 17.20 16.59 -5.81
CA GLY A 417 16.99 17.69 -6.73
C GLY A 417 16.29 18.90 -6.13
N GLU A 418 16.30 19.96 -6.91
CA GLU A 418 15.54 21.18 -6.65
C GLU A 418 14.20 21.06 -7.33
N GLN A 419 13.14 21.12 -6.54
CA GLN A 419 11.77 21.08 -7.04
C GLN A 419 11.38 22.44 -7.63
N ASP A 420 10.52 22.46 -8.64
CA ASP A 420 9.92 23.70 -9.12
C ASP A 420 9.17 24.42 -7.99
N PRO A 421 8.96 25.75 -8.10
CA PRO A 421 8.16 26.50 -7.12
C PRO A 421 6.81 25.87 -6.79
N ASN A 422 6.35 26.04 -5.54
CA ASN A 422 5.13 25.41 -5.05
C ASN A 422 3.85 25.79 -5.80
N ASP A 423 3.81 26.93 -6.46
CA ASP A 423 2.71 27.36 -7.33
C ASP A 423 2.66 26.63 -8.69
N GLN A 424 3.69 25.83 -8.99
CA GLN A 424 3.75 24.93 -10.14
C GLN A 424 3.60 23.45 -9.75
N ARG A 425 3.25 23.18 -8.49
CA ARG A 425 2.99 21.84 -7.96
C ARG A 425 1.49 21.54 -8.01
N PHE A 426 1.15 20.43 -8.66
CA PHE A 426 -0.23 19.96 -8.76
C PHE A 426 -0.32 18.52 -8.25
N GLY A 427 -1.53 18.15 -7.86
CA GLY A 427 -1.85 16.76 -7.50
C GLY A 427 -3.11 16.34 -8.22
N HIS A 428 -3.26 15.04 -8.39
CA HIS A 428 -4.36 14.46 -9.14
C HIS A 428 -4.92 13.22 -8.45
N VAL A 429 -6.23 13.00 -8.64
CA VAL A 429 -6.82 11.66 -8.57
C VAL A 429 -7.42 11.40 -9.95
N THR A 430 -6.86 10.43 -10.66
CA THR A 430 -7.28 10.08 -12.01
C THR A 430 -8.06 8.77 -11.98
N ALA A 431 -9.30 8.78 -12.49
CA ALA A 431 -10.09 7.58 -12.69
C ALA A 431 -9.84 7.02 -14.09
N VAL A 432 -9.44 5.76 -14.16
CA VAL A 432 -9.08 5.07 -15.39
C VAL A 432 -9.95 3.82 -15.53
N ASP A 433 -10.57 3.62 -16.70
CA ASP A 433 -11.31 2.39 -16.98
C ASP A 433 -10.35 1.19 -17.02
N ALA A 434 -10.64 0.18 -16.22
CA ALA A 434 -9.73 -0.93 -15.97
C ALA A 434 -9.61 -1.91 -17.16
N ASP A 435 -10.51 -1.87 -18.14
CA ASP A 435 -10.44 -2.69 -19.34
C ASP A 435 -9.67 -2.03 -20.47
N SER A 436 -9.84 -0.72 -20.64
CA SER A 436 -9.31 0.03 -21.80
C SER A 436 -8.11 0.92 -21.47
N GLY A 437 -7.93 1.29 -20.21
CA GLY A 437 -6.94 2.28 -19.80
C GLY A 437 -7.34 3.74 -20.10
N HIS A 438 -8.55 4.01 -20.57
CA HIS A 438 -8.98 5.37 -20.84
C HIS A 438 -9.27 6.13 -19.56
N ILE A 439 -8.87 7.41 -19.51
CA ILE A 439 -9.22 8.33 -18.41
C ILE A 439 -10.70 8.67 -18.52
N VAL A 440 -11.45 8.36 -17.44
CA VAL A 440 -12.88 8.67 -17.32
C VAL A 440 -13.09 10.07 -16.74
N TRP A 441 -12.35 10.38 -15.69
CA TRP A 441 -12.31 11.72 -15.10
C TRP A 441 -10.98 11.95 -14.37
N LYS A 442 -10.66 13.20 -14.13
CA LYS A 442 -9.50 13.65 -13.37
C LYS A 442 -9.93 14.75 -12.40
N TYR A 443 -9.60 14.59 -11.14
CA TYR A 443 -9.68 15.65 -10.13
C TYR A 443 -8.30 16.28 -9.98
N ASP A 444 -8.22 17.58 -10.10
CA ASP A 444 -6.99 18.35 -10.00
C ASP A 444 -6.98 19.22 -8.73
N THR A 445 -5.81 19.37 -8.12
CA THR A 445 -5.56 20.24 -6.97
C THR A 445 -4.21 20.93 -7.10
N ASP A 446 -4.07 22.07 -6.45
CA ASP A 446 -2.85 22.89 -6.41
C ASP A 446 -1.89 22.46 -5.28
N THR A 447 -1.87 21.16 -4.96
CA THR A 447 -0.99 20.58 -3.94
C THR A 447 -0.75 19.08 -4.21
N SER A 448 0.22 18.46 -3.54
CA SER A 448 0.52 17.04 -3.74
C SER A 448 -0.60 16.13 -3.22
N MET A 449 -0.88 15.05 -3.96
CA MET A 449 -1.77 13.97 -3.57
C MET A 449 -0.93 12.73 -3.25
N VAL A 450 -0.65 12.53 -1.97
CA VAL A 450 0.18 11.41 -1.48
C VAL A 450 -0.54 10.52 -0.46
N ALA A 451 -1.74 10.91 -0.04
CA ALA A 451 -2.59 10.08 0.80
C ALA A 451 -3.20 8.93 0.01
N SER A 452 -3.65 7.91 0.72
CA SER A 452 -4.36 6.79 0.10
C SER A 452 -5.69 7.22 -0.54
N VAL A 453 -6.08 6.51 -1.59
CA VAL A 453 -7.37 6.68 -2.27
C VAL A 453 -8.22 5.44 -2.01
N THR A 454 -9.37 5.60 -1.35
CA THR A 454 -10.20 4.50 -0.86
C THR A 454 -11.61 4.58 -1.45
N PRO A 455 -11.90 3.82 -2.52
CA PRO A 455 -13.25 3.71 -3.08
C PRO A 455 -14.15 2.83 -2.22
N THR A 456 -15.45 3.16 -2.17
CA THR A 456 -16.46 2.44 -1.39
C THR A 456 -17.65 2.02 -2.26
N ALA A 457 -18.36 0.99 -1.81
CA ALA A 457 -19.63 0.58 -2.44
C ALA A 457 -20.75 1.63 -2.26
N GLY A 458 -20.58 2.61 -1.36
CA GLY A 458 -21.43 3.80 -1.27
C GLY A 458 -21.23 4.81 -2.40
N GLY A 459 -20.36 4.51 -3.36
CA GLY A 459 -20.09 5.38 -4.52
C GLY A 459 -19.19 6.58 -4.19
N VAL A 460 -18.45 6.52 -3.10
CA VAL A 460 -17.56 7.61 -2.65
C VAL A 460 -16.10 7.16 -2.74
N VAL A 461 -15.23 8.05 -3.19
CA VAL A 461 -13.77 7.93 -3.08
C VAL A 461 -13.29 8.85 -1.97
N LEU A 462 -12.69 8.27 -0.93
CA LEU A 462 -12.13 9.00 0.21
C LEU A 462 -10.62 9.16 0.04
N THR A 463 -10.10 10.38 0.27
CA THR A 463 -8.66 10.68 0.20
C THR A 463 -8.33 11.92 1.01
N GLY A 464 -7.07 12.36 0.96
CA GLY A 464 -6.61 13.61 1.57
C GLY A 464 -5.53 14.28 0.74
N ASP A 465 -5.26 15.54 1.03
CA ASP A 465 -4.21 16.31 0.37
C ASP A 465 -3.17 16.87 1.35
N THR A 466 -2.07 17.40 0.81
CA THR A 466 -1.01 18.01 1.64
C THR A 466 -1.33 19.43 2.14
N LYS A 467 -2.48 19.99 1.82
CA LYS A 467 -3.05 21.17 2.49
C LYS A 467 -3.87 20.82 3.74
N GLY A 468 -4.01 19.54 4.04
CA GLY A 468 -4.74 19.04 5.22
C GLY A 468 -6.24 18.92 5.01
N ASN A 469 -6.71 18.76 3.79
CA ASN A 469 -8.11 18.54 3.49
C ASN A 469 -8.41 17.03 3.39
N LEU A 470 -9.38 16.55 4.18
CA LEU A 470 -10.10 15.33 3.89
C LEU A 470 -11.05 15.60 2.72
N LEU A 471 -10.94 14.78 1.69
CA LEU A 471 -11.73 14.87 0.46
C LEU A 471 -12.62 13.65 0.31
N ALA A 472 -13.85 13.86 -0.15
CA ALA A 472 -14.71 12.82 -0.66
C ALA A 472 -15.16 13.20 -2.07
N LEU A 473 -14.89 12.32 -3.03
CA LEU A 473 -15.27 12.50 -4.42
C LEU A 473 -16.37 11.50 -4.78
N ASP A 474 -17.27 11.89 -5.68
CA ASP A 474 -18.18 10.96 -6.34
C ASP A 474 -17.36 10.01 -7.23
N ALA A 475 -17.45 8.72 -6.98
CA ALA A 475 -16.59 7.74 -7.62
C ALA A 475 -16.84 7.62 -9.14
N ALA A 476 -18.04 7.93 -9.62
CA ALA A 476 -18.39 7.84 -11.02
C ALA A 476 -17.99 9.08 -11.83
N SER A 477 -17.96 10.27 -11.21
CA SER A 477 -17.80 11.55 -11.92
C SER A 477 -16.60 12.39 -11.46
N GLY A 478 -15.97 12.06 -10.34
CA GLY A 478 -14.90 12.88 -9.74
C GLY A 478 -15.39 14.18 -9.06
N LYS A 479 -16.69 14.41 -9.02
CA LYS A 479 -17.26 15.61 -8.38
C LYS A 479 -16.94 15.62 -6.88
N VAL A 480 -16.46 16.74 -6.36
CA VAL A 480 -16.23 16.94 -4.94
C VAL A 480 -17.55 16.95 -4.17
N LEU A 481 -17.69 16.03 -3.22
CA LEU A 481 -18.84 15.89 -2.31
C LEU A 481 -18.55 16.47 -0.93
N LEU A 482 -17.27 16.38 -0.49
CA LEU A 482 -16.80 16.93 0.79
C LEU A 482 -15.39 17.45 0.63
N THR A 483 -15.14 18.66 1.15
CA THR A 483 -13.82 19.16 1.49
C THR A 483 -13.87 19.60 2.96
N LYS A 484 -13.08 18.93 3.81
CA LYS A 484 -13.03 19.24 5.24
C LYS A 484 -11.59 19.46 5.68
N HIS A 485 -11.27 20.70 6.01
CA HIS A 485 -9.93 21.07 6.47
C HIS A 485 -9.68 20.53 7.90
N LEU A 486 -8.59 19.75 8.08
CA LEU A 486 -8.22 19.11 9.34
C LEU A 486 -6.99 19.73 10.00
N GLY A 487 -6.35 20.69 9.34
CA GLY A 487 -5.22 21.49 9.83
C GLY A 487 -3.89 21.09 9.20
N ASP A 488 -3.46 19.86 9.40
CA ASP A 488 -2.12 19.41 9.00
C ASP A 488 -2.15 18.53 7.74
N PRO A 489 -1.04 18.45 6.97
CA PRO A 489 -0.93 17.64 5.77
C PRO A 489 -1.33 16.18 5.99
N ILE A 490 -2.10 15.62 5.05
CA ILE A 490 -2.52 14.22 5.06
C ILE A 490 -1.66 13.44 4.07
N GLY A 491 -0.84 12.54 4.61
CA GLY A 491 0.07 11.70 3.81
C GLY A 491 -0.06 10.21 4.15
N GLY A 492 -0.94 9.88 5.10
CA GLY A 492 -1.22 8.53 5.55
C GLY A 492 -2.49 7.93 4.97
N GLY A 493 -2.94 6.82 5.55
CA GLY A 493 -4.13 6.10 5.14
C GLY A 493 -5.43 6.84 5.47
N VAL A 494 -6.36 6.83 4.51
CA VAL A 494 -7.77 7.14 4.74
C VAL A 494 -8.53 5.84 4.58
N VAL A 495 -9.02 5.29 5.69
CA VAL A 495 -9.61 3.95 5.75
C VAL A 495 -11.04 3.99 6.29
N THR A 496 -11.83 2.98 5.96
CA THR A 496 -13.21 2.89 6.46
C THR A 496 -13.52 1.49 6.97
N TYR A 497 -14.25 1.42 8.06
CA TYR A 497 -14.60 0.18 8.77
C TYR A 497 -15.95 0.32 9.44
N MET A 498 -16.54 -0.79 9.87
CA MET A 498 -17.82 -0.82 10.59
C MET A 498 -17.68 -1.52 11.92
N LEU A 499 -18.10 -0.86 12.99
CA LEU A 499 -18.11 -1.40 14.36
C LEU A 499 -19.47 -1.14 15.00
N GLY A 500 -20.10 -2.20 15.50
CA GLY A 500 -21.42 -2.10 16.14
C GLY A 500 -22.52 -1.55 15.24
N GLY A 501 -22.40 -1.76 13.92
CA GLY A 501 -23.37 -1.27 12.92
C GLY A 501 -23.20 0.20 12.52
N ILE A 502 -22.12 0.86 12.96
CA ILE A 502 -21.75 2.23 12.58
C ILE A 502 -20.54 2.19 11.68
N GLN A 503 -20.62 2.84 10.53
CA GLN A 503 -19.47 3.03 9.63
C GLN A 503 -18.65 4.24 10.08
N TYR A 504 -17.34 4.01 10.22
CA TYR A 504 -16.36 5.02 10.55
C TYR A 504 -15.39 5.25 9.38
N VAL A 505 -14.82 6.44 9.34
CA VAL A 505 -13.66 6.79 8.49
C VAL A 505 -12.54 7.24 9.40
N ALA A 506 -11.36 6.65 9.26
CA ALA A 506 -10.16 7.12 9.95
C ALA A 506 -9.18 7.75 8.95
N VAL A 507 -8.60 8.87 9.35
CA VAL A 507 -7.67 9.67 8.55
C VAL A 507 -6.37 9.82 9.33
N ALA A 508 -5.25 9.39 8.74
CA ALA A 508 -3.92 9.55 9.30
C ALA A 508 -3.23 10.79 8.72
N GLY A 509 -2.99 11.79 9.55
CA GLY A 509 -2.45 13.10 9.16
C GLY A 509 -1.34 13.61 10.08
N GLY A 510 -0.82 14.80 9.81
CA GLY A 510 0.34 15.35 10.51
C GLY A 510 1.65 14.90 9.86
N MET A 511 1.78 15.09 8.53
CA MET A 511 2.98 14.69 7.78
C MET A 511 3.99 15.84 7.69
N LYS A 512 5.07 15.78 8.46
CA LYS A 512 6.26 16.63 8.27
C LYS A 512 7.26 15.92 7.36
N ASN A 513 7.41 16.40 6.15
CA ASN A 513 8.28 15.78 5.15
C ASN A 513 9.04 16.85 4.35
N PRO A 514 10.39 16.90 4.47
CA PRO A 514 11.19 17.93 3.79
C PRO A 514 11.23 17.73 2.26
N ILE A 515 11.05 16.50 1.77
CA ILE A 515 11.10 16.20 0.34
C ILE A 515 9.80 16.62 -0.35
N ILE A 516 8.64 16.32 0.26
CA ILE A 516 7.33 16.79 -0.21
C ILE A 516 7.09 18.25 0.19
N GLN A 517 8.03 18.85 0.93
CA GLN A 517 7.96 20.23 1.43
C GLN A 517 6.67 20.51 2.22
N THR A 518 6.37 19.60 3.16
CA THR A 518 5.29 19.80 4.14
C THR A 518 5.85 20.04 5.52
N ASP A 519 5.22 20.95 6.27
CA ASP A 519 5.48 21.15 7.69
C ASP A 519 4.21 20.83 8.49
N SER A 520 4.40 20.33 9.70
CA SER A 520 3.31 19.87 10.57
C SER A 520 3.77 19.82 12.01
N GLY A 521 2.80 19.90 12.92
CA GLY A 521 2.95 19.49 14.30
C GLY A 521 3.04 17.97 14.49
N PRO A 522 2.72 17.47 15.68
CA PRO A 522 2.64 16.04 15.96
C PRO A 522 1.63 15.32 15.06
N ALA A 523 1.95 14.08 14.68
CA ALA A 523 1.07 13.23 13.90
C ALA A 523 -0.24 12.92 14.64
N TRP A 524 -1.29 12.60 13.92
CA TRP A 524 -2.60 12.30 14.49
C TRP A 524 -3.41 11.32 13.62
N VAL A 525 -4.40 10.68 14.24
CA VAL A 525 -5.48 9.99 13.53
C VAL A 525 -6.81 10.57 13.97
N ALA A 526 -7.60 11.06 13.02
CA ALA A 526 -8.95 11.55 13.25
C ALA A 526 -9.99 10.50 12.79
N ILE A 527 -11.02 10.29 13.60
CA ILE A 527 -12.07 9.33 13.36
C ILE A 527 -13.38 10.07 13.10
N PHE A 528 -14.07 9.71 12.03
CA PHE A 528 -15.31 10.34 11.58
C PHE A 528 -16.45 9.34 11.55
N ALA A 529 -17.67 9.81 11.76
CA ALA A 529 -18.92 9.08 11.55
C ALA A 529 -20.03 10.03 11.09
N LEU A 530 -21.13 9.46 10.59
CA LEU A 530 -22.33 10.25 10.32
C LEU A 530 -22.95 10.75 11.64
N PRO A 531 -23.60 11.95 11.66
CA PRO A 531 -24.39 12.40 12.80
C PRO A 531 -25.58 11.43 13.03
N ASP A 532 -26.15 11.49 14.23
CA ASP A 532 -27.39 10.80 14.62
C ASP A 532 -27.33 9.26 14.63
N GLN A 533 -26.14 8.68 14.59
CA GLN A 533 -25.99 7.27 14.94
C GLN A 533 -26.13 7.12 16.46
N PRO A 534 -27.08 6.32 16.97
CA PRO A 534 -27.25 6.17 18.41
C PRO A 534 -25.96 5.66 19.04
N ARG A 535 -25.33 6.50 19.88
CA ARG A 535 -24.26 6.07 20.78
C ARG A 535 -24.87 5.05 21.74
N ARG A 536 -24.65 3.78 21.52
CA ARG A 536 -25.03 2.70 22.44
C ARG A 536 -23.81 1.97 22.95
#